data_ebf6a252032589c9d69ac34adbd6a001
#
_entry.id   ebf6a252032589c9d69ac34adbd6a001
#
_cell.length_a   1.000
_cell.length_b   1.000
_cell.length_c   1.000
_cell.angle_alpha   90.00
_cell.angle_beta   90.00
_cell.angle_gamma   90.00
#
_symmetry.space_group_name_H-M   'P 1'
#
loop_
_entity.id
_entity.type
_entity.pdbx_description
1 polymer ?
#
loop_
_entity_poly.entity_id
_entity_poly.type
_entity_poly.pdbx_seq_one_letter_code
_entity_poly.pdbx_strand_id
1 'polypeptide(L)'
;MSGPLSDATHGQPASAQTPPGRAASGRVAPEQAASARVVIAPDKFKGSLSAEEVAAHLARGLAAAVPGVVTDEIPVADGGDGTVDAALAAGYRRIDVEVSGPTGEPVTAAFALRGDVAGIAVAQACGLSRLPDGRLRPLTATSYGAGELLVAAANAGARHIVLGLGGSATTDGGSGLITALGGRLLDAAGRPLEPGGAALAGLRELDLTGRRDLSRLDVLLASDVDNPLLGPDGAAAIYGPQKGASAADIPVLEQGLARWAEVAETALDGDFRDLRGAGAAGGLGFAALAFLGAWMQPGIEVVLELVSFGARAAGASLVITGEGSLDKQTLRGKAPAGVALAARLASPGTPVVAVAGSCTLDEASLARAGIAGAYALSAVEPDLALSMTNAGPLLEKLAAQVAADWLRPLPDAPSA
;
A
#
# COMPACT_ATOMS: atom_id res chain seq x y z
N MET A 1 -1.41 22.50 -78.72
CA MET A 1 -2.46 21.57 -79.10
C MET A 1 -3.20 21.19 -77.84
N SER A 2 -4.41 21.64 -77.74
CA SER A 2 -5.60 21.01 -77.21
C SER A 2 -5.71 20.80 -75.74
N GLY A 3 -6.46 21.68 -75.07
CA GLY A 3 -7.21 21.38 -73.88
C GLY A 3 -8.38 20.42 -74.15
N PRO A 4 -9.40 20.19 -73.30
CA PRO A 4 -10.10 21.14 -72.42
C PRO A 4 -10.53 20.59 -71.03
N LEU A 5 -10.83 21.44 -70.10
CA LEU A 5 -12.08 21.78 -69.40
C LEU A 5 -12.83 20.74 -68.55
N SER A 6 -13.14 21.20 -67.35
CA SER A 6 -14.33 21.00 -66.48
C SER A 6 -14.36 19.71 -65.67
N ASP A 7 -14.75 19.66 -64.43
CA ASP A 7 -15.89 20.29 -63.78
C ASP A 7 -15.78 20.32 -62.26
N ALA A 8 -16.39 21.28 -61.66
CA ALA A 8 -16.55 21.42 -60.23
C ALA A 8 -17.62 20.46 -59.70
N THR A 9 -17.36 19.83 -58.53
CA THR A 9 -18.46 19.34 -57.68
C THR A 9 -18.16 19.51 -56.22
N HIS A 10 -18.90 20.38 -55.64
CA HIS A 10 -19.48 20.47 -54.31
C HIS A 10 -18.81 19.69 -53.15
N GLY A 11 -18.31 20.46 -52.21
CA GLY A 11 -17.97 20.01 -50.85
C GLY A 11 -19.24 19.53 -50.12
N GLN A 12 -19.14 18.34 -49.57
CA GLN A 12 -20.02 17.89 -48.49
C GLN A 12 -19.37 18.23 -47.14
N PRO A 13 -20.19 18.64 -46.14
CA PRO A 13 -19.68 18.93 -44.80
C PRO A 13 -19.26 17.63 -44.11
N ALA A 14 -18.13 17.67 -43.39
CA ALA A 14 -17.63 16.61 -42.58
C ALA A 14 -18.69 16.19 -41.56
N SER A 15 -19.11 14.95 -41.65
CA SER A 15 -19.95 14.30 -40.67
C SER A 15 -19.19 14.21 -39.35
N ALA A 16 -19.75 14.79 -38.29
CA ALA A 16 -19.32 14.62 -36.95
C ALA A 16 -19.27 13.11 -36.59
N GLN A 17 -18.10 12.59 -36.34
CA GLN A 17 -17.93 11.23 -35.82
C GLN A 17 -18.48 11.19 -34.41
N THR A 18 -19.56 10.47 -34.23
CA THR A 18 -20.07 10.05 -32.92
C THR A 18 -19.01 9.19 -32.25
N PRO A 19 -18.67 9.40 -30.98
CA PRO A 19 -17.71 8.55 -30.25
C PRO A 19 -18.22 7.10 -30.24
N PRO A 20 -17.34 6.09 -30.38
CA PRO A 20 -17.72 4.69 -30.42
C PRO A 20 -18.46 4.30 -29.13
N GLY A 21 -19.60 3.65 -29.31
CA GLY A 21 -20.50 3.23 -28.25
C GLY A 21 -19.77 2.33 -27.25
N ARG A 22 -19.91 2.68 -25.98
CA ARG A 22 -19.49 1.88 -24.82
C ARG A 22 -20.03 0.45 -24.94
N ALA A 23 -19.18 -0.53 -24.76
CA ALA A 23 -19.58 -1.93 -24.66
C ALA A 23 -20.63 -2.09 -23.54
N ALA A 24 -21.83 -2.52 -23.88
CA ALA A 24 -22.98 -2.61 -22.99
C ALA A 24 -22.99 -3.87 -22.10
N SER A 25 -21.84 -4.32 -21.61
CA SER A 25 -21.76 -5.49 -20.74
C SER A 25 -21.42 -5.05 -19.30
N GLY A 26 -22.42 -5.00 -18.43
CA GLY A 26 -22.24 -4.81 -17.01
C GLY A 26 -23.21 -3.87 -16.28
N ARG A 27 -24.30 -3.44 -16.92
CA ARG A 27 -25.30 -2.58 -16.25
C ARG A 27 -26.37 -3.40 -15.53
N VAL A 28 -26.67 -3.04 -14.28
CA VAL A 28 -27.67 -3.68 -13.43
C VAL A 28 -29.09 -3.33 -13.92
N ALA A 29 -30.01 -4.29 -13.95
CA ALA A 29 -31.40 -4.09 -14.35
C ALA A 29 -32.21 -3.21 -13.36
N PRO A 30 -33.32 -2.55 -13.73
CA PRO A 30 -34.04 -1.57 -12.91
C PRO A 30 -34.49 -2.07 -11.53
N GLU A 31 -34.96 -3.30 -11.42
CA GLU A 31 -35.40 -3.91 -10.16
C GLU A 31 -34.23 -4.23 -9.21
N GLN A 32 -33.00 -4.32 -9.72
CA GLN A 32 -31.80 -4.59 -8.95
C GLN A 32 -31.13 -3.33 -8.39
N ALA A 33 -31.45 -2.13 -8.90
CA ALA A 33 -30.82 -0.89 -8.47
C ALA A 33 -31.15 -0.53 -7.01
N ALA A 34 -32.38 -0.83 -6.54
CA ALA A 34 -32.83 -0.59 -5.17
C ALA A 34 -32.22 -1.56 -4.14
N SER A 35 -31.64 -2.67 -4.59
CA SER A 35 -30.95 -3.66 -3.75
C SER A 35 -29.48 -3.85 -4.13
N ALA A 36 -28.94 -2.94 -4.95
CA ALA A 36 -27.56 -3.01 -5.41
C ALA A 36 -26.59 -2.95 -4.22
N ARG A 37 -25.70 -3.94 -4.13
CA ARG A 37 -24.65 -3.97 -3.14
C ARG A 37 -23.32 -3.52 -3.79
N VAL A 38 -22.78 -2.43 -3.28
CA VAL A 38 -21.54 -1.83 -3.77
C VAL A 38 -20.44 -2.03 -2.74
N VAL A 39 -19.34 -2.65 -3.16
CA VAL A 39 -18.13 -2.74 -2.35
C VAL A 39 -17.23 -1.55 -2.65
N ILE A 40 -16.77 -0.87 -1.60
CA ILE A 40 -15.94 0.34 -1.69
C ILE A 40 -14.61 0.03 -1.04
N ALA A 41 -13.57 -0.19 -1.85
CA ALA A 41 -12.24 -0.64 -1.41
C ALA A 41 -11.12 0.31 -1.91
N PRO A 42 -11.06 1.54 -1.41
CA PRO A 42 -10.02 2.50 -1.76
C PRO A 42 -8.79 2.36 -0.88
N ASP A 43 -7.65 2.78 -1.39
CA ASP A 43 -6.50 3.22 -0.59
C ASP A 43 -6.63 4.72 -0.26
N LYS A 44 -5.78 5.21 0.62
CA LYS A 44 -5.71 6.62 1.02
C LYS A 44 -5.36 7.55 -0.14
N PHE A 45 -5.90 8.76 -0.09
CA PHE A 45 -5.46 9.86 -0.95
C PHE A 45 -4.37 10.62 -0.22
N LYS A 46 -3.11 10.25 -0.51
CA LYS A 46 -1.93 10.71 0.21
C LYS A 46 -1.89 12.23 0.35
N GLY A 47 -1.79 12.72 1.60
CA GLY A 47 -1.76 14.15 1.92
C GLY A 47 -3.13 14.82 1.93
N SER A 48 -4.23 14.07 1.77
CA SER A 48 -5.60 14.60 1.75
C SER A 48 -6.54 13.81 2.66
N LEU A 49 -6.86 12.56 2.32
CA LEU A 49 -7.84 11.72 3.05
C LEU A 49 -7.26 10.33 3.35
N SER A 50 -7.59 9.78 4.52
CA SER A 50 -7.39 8.37 4.84
C SER A 50 -8.25 7.47 3.97
N ALA A 51 -7.93 6.17 3.88
CA ALA A 51 -8.73 5.21 3.14
C ALA A 51 -10.17 5.09 3.67
N GLU A 52 -10.35 5.18 5.00
CA GLU A 52 -11.67 5.20 5.65
C GLU A 52 -12.47 6.44 5.24
N GLU A 53 -11.85 7.62 5.26
CA GLU A 53 -12.51 8.87 4.86
C GLU A 53 -12.92 8.83 3.38
N VAL A 54 -12.05 8.31 2.49
CA VAL A 54 -12.38 8.11 1.07
C VAL A 54 -13.59 7.19 0.93
N ALA A 55 -13.59 6.04 1.61
CA ALA A 55 -14.71 5.10 1.56
C ALA A 55 -16.01 5.73 2.07
N ALA A 56 -15.96 6.44 3.19
CA ALA A 56 -17.13 7.09 3.78
C ALA A 56 -17.70 8.21 2.89
N HIS A 57 -16.87 9.00 2.23
CA HIS A 57 -17.34 10.02 1.28
C HIS A 57 -18.00 9.36 0.05
N LEU A 58 -17.42 8.30 -0.49
CA LEU A 58 -18.00 7.57 -1.61
C LEU A 58 -19.35 6.95 -1.22
N ALA A 59 -19.44 6.33 -0.04
CA ALA A 59 -20.68 5.74 0.48
C ALA A 59 -21.79 6.80 0.62
N ARG A 60 -21.48 7.98 1.18
CA ARG A 60 -22.44 9.10 1.29
C ARG A 60 -22.93 9.57 -0.07
N GLY A 61 -22.02 9.76 -1.04
CA GLY A 61 -22.39 10.20 -2.38
C GLY A 61 -23.27 9.17 -3.12
N LEU A 62 -22.97 7.87 -2.96
CA LEU A 62 -23.79 6.79 -3.50
C LEU A 62 -25.19 6.76 -2.86
N ALA A 63 -25.29 6.85 -1.53
CA ALA A 63 -26.56 6.83 -0.81
C ALA A 63 -27.46 8.02 -1.19
N ALA A 64 -26.85 9.19 -1.41
CA ALA A 64 -27.59 10.38 -1.90
C ALA A 64 -28.08 10.21 -3.33
N ALA A 65 -27.34 9.51 -4.20
CA ALA A 65 -27.68 9.34 -5.62
C ALA A 65 -28.64 8.17 -5.87
N VAL A 66 -28.55 7.10 -5.07
CA VAL A 66 -29.35 5.87 -5.19
C VAL A 66 -29.90 5.49 -3.81
N PRO A 67 -31.10 5.97 -3.46
CA PRO A 67 -31.75 5.58 -2.21
C PRO A 67 -31.91 4.05 -2.09
N GLY A 68 -31.48 3.50 -0.96
CA GLY A 68 -31.55 2.06 -0.70
C GLY A 68 -30.35 1.25 -1.22
N VAL A 69 -29.33 1.87 -1.83
CA VAL A 69 -28.07 1.19 -2.12
C VAL A 69 -27.41 0.70 -0.82
N VAL A 70 -26.91 -0.53 -0.82
CA VAL A 70 -26.16 -1.10 0.30
C VAL A 70 -24.67 -0.97 -0.01
N THR A 71 -23.92 -0.29 0.84
CA THR A 71 -22.46 -0.15 0.72
C THR A 71 -21.74 -1.06 1.72
N ASP A 72 -20.64 -1.65 1.28
CA ASP A 72 -19.71 -2.40 2.11
C ASP A 72 -18.31 -1.74 1.99
N GLU A 73 -17.93 -1.00 3.02
CA GLU A 73 -16.71 -0.22 3.05
C GLU A 73 -15.54 -1.08 3.52
N ILE A 74 -14.55 -1.26 2.66
CA ILE A 74 -13.36 -2.11 2.88
C ILE A 74 -12.11 -1.28 2.59
N PRO A 75 -11.72 -0.33 3.45
CA PRO A 75 -10.47 0.40 3.26
C PRO A 75 -9.31 -0.58 3.08
N VAL A 76 -8.45 -0.33 2.09
CA VAL A 76 -7.29 -1.18 1.80
C VAL A 76 -6.00 -0.38 1.88
N ALA A 77 -4.86 -1.07 1.80
CA ALA A 77 -3.53 -0.49 1.76
C ALA A 77 -2.61 -1.38 0.92
N ASP A 78 -1.49 -0.83 0.48
CA ASP A 78 -0.47 -1.52 -0.32
C ASP A 78 0.61 -2.24 0.54
N GLY A 79 0.30 -2.60 1.79
CA GLY A 79 1.26 -3.19 2.73
C GLY A 79 2.10 -2.17 3.51
N GLY A 80 1.77 -0.88 3.38
CA GLY A 80 2.42 0.21 4.10
C GLY A 80 1.80 0.53 5.46
N ASP A 81 1.85 1.80 5.81
CA ASP A 81 1.36 2.36 7.08
C ASP A 81 -0.15 2.22 7.30
N GLY A 82 -0.95 2.00 6.25
CA GLY A 82 -2.39 1.75 6.33
C GLY A 82 -2.80 0.32 6.68
N THR A 83 -1.86 -0.63 6.80
CA THR A 83 -2.17 -2.05 7.04
C THR A 83 -2.92 -2.28 8.35
N VAL A 84 -2.54 -1.57 9.42
CA VAL A 84 -3.22 -1.66 10.73
C VAL A 84 -4.63 -1.10 10.63
N ASP A 85 -4.81 0.07 10.00
CA ASP A 85 -6.12 0.72 9.86
C ASP A 85 -7.08 -0.14 9.03
N ALA A 86 -6.60 -0.73 7.92
CA ALA A 86 -7.40 -1.67 7.13
C ALA A 86 -7.86 -2.89 7.96
N ALA A 87 -6.98 -3.46 8.79
CA ALA A 87 -7.34 -4.56 9.68
C ALA A 87 -8.37 -4.14 10.74
N LEU A 88 -8.22 -2.93 11.32
CA LEU A 88 -9.17 -2.39 12.30
C LEU A 88 -10.56 -2.18 11.69
N ALA A 89 -10.64 -1.62 10.49
CA ALA A 89 -11.88 -1.47 9.73
C ALA A 89 -12.53 -2.82 9.41
N ALA A 90 -11.73 -3.90 9.30
CA ALA A 90 -12.23 -5.28 9.15
C ALA A 90 -12.60 -5.97 10.48
N GLY A 91 -12.63 -5.23 11.59
CA GLY A 91 -13.08 -5.73 12.89
C GLY A 91 -11.99 -6.40 13.74
N TYR A 92 -10.71 -6.18 13.42
CA TYR A 92 -9.62 -6.55 14.34
C TYR A 92 -9.62 -5.64 15.56
N ARG A 93 -9.23 -6.17 16.70
CA ARG A 93 -9.10 -5.40 17.94
C ARG A 93 -7.77 -4.64 17.92
N ARG A 94 -7.83 -3.34 18.22
CA ARG A 94 -6.65 -2.49 18.41
C ARG A 94 -5.97 -2.84 19.74
N ILE A 95 -4.66 -2.98 19.74
CA ILE A 95 -3.84 -3.11 20.93
C ILE A 95 -2.76 -2.02 20.88
N ASP A 96 -2.85 -1.10 21.82
CA ASP A 96 -1.86 -0.03 22.00
C ASP A 96 -0.75 -0.51 22.94
N VAL A 97 0.51 -0.20 22.57
CA VAL A 97 1.71 -0.54 23.32
C VAL A 97 2.67 0.65 23.33
N GLU A 98 3.34 0.88 24.44
CA GLU A 98 4.48 1.79 24.49
C GLU A 98 5.72 1.05 24.00
N VAL A 99 6.37 1.61 22.99
CA VAL A 99 7.60 1.07 22.38
C VAL A 99 8.59 2.18 22.10
N SER A 100 9.80 1.83 21.76
CA SER A 100 10.83 2.79 21.34
C SER A 100 10.51 3.35 19.94
N GLY A 101 10.55 4.66 19.81
CA GLY A 101 10.52 5.36 18.55
C GLY A 101 11.82 5.23 17.76
N PRO A 102 11.91 5.84 16.56
CA PRO A 102 13.10 5.73 15.71
C PRO A 102 14.36 6.36 16.29
N THR A 103 14.23 7.18 17.32
CA THR A 103 15.35 7.82 18.06
C THR A 103 15.52 7.29 19.49
N GLY A 104 14.79 6.22 19.85
CA GLY A 104 14.83 5.63 21.18
C GLY A 104 13.84 6.25 22.19
N GLU A 105 13.20 7.37 21.88
CA GLU A 105 12.18 7.96 22.73
C GLU A 105 10.90 7.10 22.74
N PRO A 106 10.17 7.01 23.88
CA PRO A 106 8.93 6.24 23.94
C PRO A 106 7.86 6.82 23.01
N VAL A 107 7.19 5.92 22.28
CA VAL A 107 6.03 6.25 21.45
C VAL A 107 4.91 5.25 21.70
N THR A 108 3.66 5.71 21.66
CA THR A 108 2.52 4.80 21.62
C THR A 108 2.34 4.30 20.20
N ALA A 109 2.50 3.01 20.01
CA ALA A 109 2.28 2.30 18.76
C ALA A 109 1.11 1.33 18.92
N ALA A 110 0.49 0.93 17.80
CA ALA A 110 -0.61 -0.02 17.82
C ALA A 110 -0.38 -1.15 16.83
N PHE A 111 -0.97 -2.30 17.15
CA PHE A 111 -1.19 -3.38 16.19
C PHE A 111 -2.63 -3.88 16.24
N ALA A 112 -3.08 -4.51 15.18
CA ALA A 112 -4.42 -5.08 15.07
C ALA A 112 -4.35 -6.59 15.35
N LEU A 113 -5.30 -7.15 16.14
CA LEU A 113 -5.32 -8.57 16.49
C LEU A 113 -6.73 -9.16 16.34
N ARG A 114 -6.83 -10.30 15.65
CA ARG A 114 -8.05 -11.11 15.59
C ARG A 114 -7.70 -12.60 15.69
N GLY A 115 -8.16 -13.27 16.75
CA GLY A 115 -7.72 -14.63 17.04
C GLY A 115 -6.22 -14.68 17.27
N ASP A 116 -5.51 -15.44 16.45
CA ASP A 116 -4.05 -15.57 16.46
C ASP A 116 -3.36 -14.85 15.29
N VAL A 117 -4.09 -14.02 14.52
CA VAL A 117 -3.56 -13.21 13.41
C VAL A 117 -3.35 -11.78 13.88
N ALA A 118 -2.14 -11.25 13.71
CA ALA A 118 -1.82 -9.86 13.99
C ALA A 118 -1.37 -9.10 12.71
N GLY A 119 -1.96 -7.91 12.50
CA GLY A 119 -1.48 -6.93 11.52
C GLY A 119 -0.61 -5.88 12.21
N ILE A 120 0.64 -5.78 11.80
CA ILE A 120 1.65 -4.84 12.33
C ILE A 120 2.17 -3.99 11.18
N ALA A 121 2.27 -2.67 11.37
CA ALA A 121 3.02 -1.79 10.48
C ALA A 121 4.25 -1.25 11.22
N VAL A 122 5.44 -1.45 10.66
CA VAL A 122 6.69 -0.96 11.29
C VAL A 122 6.68 0.55 11.48
N ALA A 123 5.93 1.27 10.65
CA ALA A 123 5.76 2.72 10.75
C ALA A 123 5.08 3.17 12.05
N GLN A 124 4.33 2.30 12.73
CA GLN A 124 3.73 2.60 14.03
C GLN A 124 4.80 2.86 15.11
N ALA A 125 5.93 2.18 15.04
CA ALA A 125 7.06 2.35 15.95
C ALA A 125 8.18 3.21 15.33
N CYS A 126 8.71 2.83 14.18
CA CYS A 126 9.91 3.42 13.60
C CYS A 126 9.64 4.16 12.26
N GLY A 127 8.44 4.74 12.10
CA GLY A 127 8.04 5.48 10.91
C GLY A 127 8.61 6.91 10.84
N LEU A 128 8.60 7.49 9.63
CA LEU A 128 8.97 8.90 9.39
C LEU A 128 8.12 9.87 10.22
N SER A 129 6.83 9.57 10.40
CA SER A 129 5.91 10.38 11.22
C SER A 129 6.16 10.31 12.72
N ARG A 130 7.03 9.38 13.17
CA ARG A 130 7.40 9.18 14.57
C ARG A 130 8.69 9.89 14.95
N LEU A 131 9.35 10.52 13.98
CA LEU A 131 10.58 11.28 14.25
C LEU A 131 10.25 12.54 15.07
N PRO A 132 10.96 12.80 16.18
CA PRO A 132 10.82 14.04 16.93
C PRO A 132 11.10 15.25 16.05
N ASP A 133 10.30 16.30 16.20
CA ASP A 133 10.44 17.56 15.46
C ASP A 133 10.45 17.42 13.93
N GLY A 134 10.02 16.25 13.38
CA GLY A 134 10.07 15.95 11.95
C GLY A 134 11.48 15.90 11.35
N ARG A 135 12.53 15.87 12.17
CA ARG A 135 13.92 15.87 11.70
C ARG A 135 14.36 14.46 11.30
N LEU A 136 14.70 14.30 10.04
CA LEU A 136 15.22 13.05 9.50
C LEU A 136 16.56 12.65 10.15
N ARG A 137 16.73 11.36 10.45
CA ARG A 137 17.88 10.80 11.16
C ARG A 137 18.45 9.57 10.44
N PRO A 138 18.91 9.69 9.19
CA PRO A 138 19.24 8.55 8.33
C PRO A 138 20.32 7.63 8.93
N LEU A 139 21.27 8.18 9.66
CA LEU A 139 22.43 7.44 10.20
C LEU A 139 22.15 6.73 11.52
N THR A 140 21.20 7.26 12.34
CA THR A 140 21.00 6.85 13.73
C THR A 140 19.61 6.32 14.04
N ALA A 141 18.64 6.47 13.12
CA ALA A 141 17.31 5.92 13.31
C ALA A 141 17.36 4.39 13.42
N THR A 142 16.61 3.84 14.39
CA THR A 142 16.60 2.42 14.74
C THR A 142 15.26 1.77 14.56
N SER A 143 15.28 0.50 14.16
CA SER A 143 14.11 -0.38 14.06
C SER A 143 13.77 -1.11 15.38
N TYR A 144 14.36 -0.71 16.50
CA TYR A 144 14.19 -1.40 17.79
C TYR A 144 12.71 -1.54 18.19
N GLY A 145 11.93 -0.49 18.10
CA GLY A 145 10.50 -0.52 18.42
C GLY A 145 9.67 -1.45 17.54
N ALA A 146 10.10 -1.72 16.29
CA ALA A 146 9.44 -2.74 15.48
C ALA A 146 9.60 -4.14 16.06
N GLY A 147 10.75 -4.44 16.66
CA GLY A 147 10.97 -5.69 17.39
C GLY A 147 10.14 -5.77 18.67
N GLU A 148 10.00 -4.66 19.40
CA GLU A 148 9.12 -4.59 20.57
C GLU A 148 7.64 -4.84 20.20
N LEU A 149 7.16 -4.31 19.06
CA LEU A 149 5.83 -4.60 18.54
C LEU A 149 5.64 -6.09 18.23
N LEU A 150 6.62 -6.74 17.62
CA LEU A 150 6.58 -8.19 17.35
C LEU A 150 6.49 -8.98 18.66
N VAL A 151 7.28 -8.61 19.65
CA VAL A 151 7.24 -9.23 21.00
C VAL A 151 5.87 -9.04 21.65
N ALA A 152 5.31 -7.84 21.57
CA ALA A 152 4.00 -7.53 22.12
C ALA A 152 2.89 -8.35 21.45
N ALA A 153 2.91 -8.48 20.14
CA ALA A 153 1.94 -9.28 19.38
C ALA A 153 2.05 -10.77 19.74
N ALA A 154 3.27 -11.32 19.81
CA ALA A 154 3.51 -12.69 20.25
C ALA A 154 2.99 -12.94 21.67
N ASN A 155 3.22 -12.01 22.61
CA ASN A 155 2.73 -12.07 23.99
C ASN A 155 1.20 -11.99 24.06
N ALA A 156 0.56 -11.28 23.12
CA ALA A 156 -0.90 -11.19 22.99
C ALA A 156 -1.52 -12.44 22.37
N GLY A 157 -0.72 -13.43 21.97
CA GLY A 157 -1.17 -14.72 21.44
C GLY A 157 -1.12 -14.85 19.93
N ALA A 158 -0.55 -13.86 19.20
CA ALA A 158 -0.40 -13.97 17.76
C ALA A 158 0.53 -15.14 17.38
N ARG A 159 0.18 -15.84 16.31
CA ARG A 159 0.95 -16.90 15.65
C ARG A 159 1.26 -16.54 14.21
N HIS A 160 0.35 -15.83 13.55
CA HIS A 160 0.48 -15.37 12.18
C HIS A 160 0.59 -13.85 12.20
N ILE A 161 1.70 -13.33 11.70
CA ILE A 161 1.99 -11.90 11.69
C ILE A 161 2.06 -11.42 10.24
N VAL A 162 1.21 -10.48 9.90
CA VAL A 162 1.33 -9.65 8.70
C VAL A 162 2.12 -8.41 9.08
N LEU A 163 3.34 -8.30 8.55
CA LEU A 163 4.26 -7.20 8.84
C LEU A 163 4.35 -6.26 7.63
N GLY A 164 3.68 -5.12 7.71
CA GLY A 164 3.77 -4.04 6.74
C GLY A 164 5.07 -3.25 6.90
N LEU A 165 5.85 -3.14 5.82
CA LEU A 165 7.18 -2.55 5.83
C LEU A 165 7.23 -1.07 5.40
N GLY A 166 6.15 -0.53 4.86
CA GLY A 166 6.12 0.84 4.35
C GLY A 166 6.29 1.91 5.43
N GLY A 167 6.76 3.10 5.02
CA GLY A 167 6.80 4.30 5.87
C GLY A 167 7.93 4.36 6.91
N SER A 168 8.90 3.43 6.93
CA SER A 168 10.01 3.41 7.89
C SER A 168 10.97 4.60 7.75
N ALA A 169 11.51 5.08 8.89
CA ALA A 169 12.55 6.11 8.95
C ALA A 169 13.97 5.54 8.99
N THR A 170 14.11 4.22 9.14
CA THR A 170 15.37 3.54 9.48
C THR A 170 16.12 3.03 8.25
N THR A 171 17.45 2.98 8.33
CA THR A 171 18.33 2.31 7.37
C THR A 171 19.38 1.52 8.16
N ASP A 172 18.93 0.76 9.15
CA ASP A 172 19.75 -0.01 10.06
C ASP A 172 19.78 -1.53 9.77
N GLY A 173 19.28 -1.95 8.60
CA GLY A 173 19.25 -3.36 8.23
C GLY A 173 18.34 -4.22 9.10
N GLY A 174 17.47 -3.61 9.91
CA GLY A 174 16.67 -4.32 10.91
C GLY A 174 17.49 -4.77 12.14
N SER A 175 18.71 -4.29 12.30
CA SER A 175 19.57 -4.63 13.44
C SER A 175 18.93 -4.26 14.79
N GLY A 176 18.21 -3.13 14.83
CA GLY A 176 17.44 -2.73 16.01
C GLY A 176 16.35 -3.73 16.35
N LEU A 177 15.62 -4.25 15.36
CA LEU A 177 14.62 -5.30 15.57
C LEU A 177 15.27 -6.53 16.23
N ILE A 178 16.41 -6.99 15.71
CA ILE A 178 17.11 -8.16 16.27
C ILE A 178 17.60 -7.89 17.70
N THR A 179 18.05 -6.66 17.99
CA THR A 179 18.43 -6.26 19.33
C THR A 179 17.24 -6.29 20.30
N ALA A 180 16.07 -5.82 19.89
CA ALA A 180 14.83 -5.90 20.69
C ALA A 180 14.39 -7.34 20.96
N LEU A 181 14.74 -8.28 20.07
CA LEU A 181 14.53 -9.70 20.27
C LEU A 181 15.59 -10.36 21.18
N GLY A 182 16.55 -9.61 21.71
CA GLY A 182 17.57 -10.08 22.63
C GLY A 182 18.90 -10.45 21.96
N GLY A 183 19.08 -10.18 20.65
CA GLY A 183 20.38 -10.28 19.99
C GLY A 183 21.31 -9.15 20.44
N ARG A 184 22.62 -9.41 20.49
CA ARG A 184 23.63 -8.42 20.88
C ARG A 184 24.60 -8.20 19.72
N LEU A 185 24.71 -6.97 19.29
CA LEU A 185 25.65 -6.53 18.25
C LEU A 185 26.88 -5.94 18.94
N LEU A 186 28.05 -6.56 18.79
CA LEU A 186 29.24 -6.21 19.55
C LEU A 186 30.36 -5.69 18.64
N ASP A 187 31.09 -4.68 19.15
CA ASP A 187 32.31 -4.15 18.53
C ASP A 187 33.54 -5.05 18.81
N ALA A 188 34.72 -4.64 18.34
CA ALA A 188 35.97 -5.37 18.55
C ALA A 188 36.41 -5.46 20.02
N ALA A 189 35.84 -4.63 20.90
CA ALA A 189 36.10 -4.66 22.33
C ALA A 189 35.02 -5.42 23.12
N GLY A 190 34.08 -6.07 22.44
CA GLY A 190 32.94 -6.78 23.05
C GLY A 190 31.86 -5.87 23.63
N ARG A 191 31.84 -4.59 23.27
CA ARG A 191 30.85 -3.62 23.73
C ARG A 191 29.66 -3.55 22.74
N PRO A 192 28.43 -3.36 23.23
CA PRO A 192 27.30 -3.14 22.38
C PRO A 192 27.50 -1.93 21.44
N LEU A 193 27.05 -2.07 20.19
CA LEU A 193 27.04 -0.97 19.23
C LEU A 193 25.95 0.04 19.58
N GLU A 194 26.19 1.31 19.24
CA GLU A 194 25.16 2.34 19.22
C GLU A 194 24.08 2.01 18.17
N PRO A 195 22.83 2.48 18.36
CA PRO A 195 21.75 2.27 17.39
C PRO A 195 22.01 2.96 16.04
N GLY A 196 21.40 2.40 14.98
CA GLY A 196 21.38 2.98 13.64
C GLY A 196 22.39 2.39 12.67
N GLY A 197 22.14 2.66 11.38
CA GLY A 197 22.89 2.03 10.28
C GLY A 197 24.37 2.40 10.23
N ALA A 198 24.75 3.62 10.60
CA ALA A 198 26.14 4.06 10.57
C ALA A 198 27.03 3.31 11.56
N ALA A 199 26.50 2.90 12.71
CA ALA A 199 27.25 2.17 13.73
C ALA A 199 27.62 0.75 13.28
N LEU A 200 26.89 0.16 12.35
CA LEU A 200 27.07 -1.22 11.89
C LEU A 200 28.43 -1.48 11.24
N ALA A 201 29.09 -0.45 10.72
CA ALA A 201 30.46 -0.57 10.19
C ALA A 201 31.46 -1.06 11.26
N GLY A 202 31.17 -0.80 12.55
CA GLY A 202 31.97 -1.27 13.70
C GLY A 202 31.65 -2.69 14.17
N LEU A 203 30.64 -3.36 13.60
CA LEU A 203 30.20 -4.68 14.05
C LEU A 203 31.30 -5.74 13.86
N ARG A 204 31.52 -6.55 14.89
CA ARG A 204 32.47 -7.68 14.85
C ARG A 204 31.82 -9.01 15.18
N GLU A 205 30.88 -9.01 16.09
CA GLU A 205 30.25 -10.22 16.59
C GLU A 205 28.74 -10.02 16.75
N LEU A 206 27.96 -11.03 16.41
CA LEU A 206 26.54 -11.13 16.66
C LEU A 206 26.30 -12.27 17.65
N ASP A 207 25.92 -11.92 18.87
CA ASP A 207 25.57 -12.90 19.89
C ASP A 207 24.04 -13.09 19.92
N LEU A 208 23.60 -14.27 19.58
CA LEU A 208 22.18 -14.67 19.53
C LEU A 208 21.75 -15.53 20.72
N THR A 209 22.61 -15.77 21.71
CA THR A 209 22.33 -16.67 22.83
C THR A 209 21.15 -16.21 23.69
N GLY A 210 20.94 -14.89 23.79
CA GLY A 210 19.81 -14.28 24.50
C GLY A 210 18.56 -14.06 23.64
N ARG A 211 18.61 -14.44 22.37
CA ARG A 211 17.51 -14.18 21.44
C ARG A 211 16.26 -14.94 21.83
N ARG A 212 15.13 -14.21 21.86
CA ARG A 212 13.81 -14.80 22.08
C ARG A 212 13.49 -15.80 20.98
N ASP A 213 13.00 -16.97 21.36
CA ASP A 213 12.51 -17.96 20.40
C ASP A 213 11.15 -17.51 19.84
N LEU A 214 11.14 -17.16 18.57
CA LEU A 214 9.96 -16.82 17.79
C LEU A 214 9.69 -17.85 16.67
N SER A 215 10.28 -19.04 16.75
CA SER A 215 10.14 -20.11 15.74
C SER A 215 8.69 -20.59 15.52
N ARG A 216 7.77 -20.21 16.42
CA ARG A 216 6.34 -20.49 16.31
C ARG A 216 5.54 -19.39 15.61
N LEU A 217 6.19 -18.30 15.22
CA LEU A 217 5.54 -17.25 14.46
C LEU A 217 5.73 -17.47 12.97
N ASP A 218 4.64 -17.46 12.25
CA ASP A 218 4.65 -17.31 10.80
C ASP A 218 4.61 -15.82 10.49
N VAL A 219 5.66 -15.30 9.86
CA VAL A 219 5.77 -13.88 9.53
C VAL A 219 5.70 -13.67 8.03
N LEU A 220 4.66 -12.98 7.59
CA LEU A 220 4.43 -12.59 6.22
C LEU A 220 4.74 -11.11 6.04
N LEU A 221 5.66 -10.79 5.15
CA LEU A 221 6.02 -9.42 4.79
C LEU A 221 5.07 -8.92 3.70
N ALA A 222 4.28 -7.91 4.03
CA ALA A 222 3.43 -7.21 3.08
C ALA A 222 4.24 -6.06 2.45
N SER A 223 4.76 -6.26 1.24
CA SER A 223 5.58 -5.27 0.54
C SER A 223 5.67 -5.54 -0.95
N ASP A 224 5.62 -4.48 -1.76
CA ASP A 224 5.82 -4.52 -3.22
C ASP A 224 7.25 -4.19 -3.62
N VAL A 225 8.13 -3.96 -2.64
CA VAL A 225 9.54 -3.64 -2.82
C VAL A 225 10.33 -4.92 -2.95
N ASP A 226 11.04 -5.08 -4.06
CA ASP A 226 11.86 -6.26 -4.36
C ASP A 226 13.38 -6.00 -4.37
N ASN A 227 13.80 -4.79 -3.97
CA ASN A 227 15.19 -4.36 -3.92
C ASN A 227 16.04 -5.29 -3.03
N PRO A 228 17.29 -5.61 -3.44
CA PRO A 228 18.26 -6.27 -2.58
C PRO A 228 18.70 -5.34 -1.43
N LEU A 229 19.43 -5.87 -0.48
CA LEU A 229 19.95 -5.08 0.63
C LEU A 229 20.97 -4.04 0.18
N LEU A 230 21.87 -4.41 -0.72
CA LEU A 230 23.09 -3.69 -1.09
C LEU A 230 23.11 -3.30 -2.58
N GLY A 231 24.06 -2.44 -2.91
CA GLY A 231 24.34 -2.01 -4.28
C GLY A 231 23.52 -0.82 -4.76
N PRO A 232 23.59 -0.49 -6.06
CA PRO A 232 22.92 0.69 -6.61
C PRO A 232 21.40 0.65 -6.50
N ASP A 233 20.83 -0.55 -6.44
CA ASP A 233 19.40 -0.79 -6.23
C ASP A 233 19.08 -1.16 -4.77
N GLY A 234 20.04 -1.03 -3.87
CA GLY A 234 19.93 -1.44 -2.46
C GLY A 234 19.23 -0.43 -1.56
N ALA A 235 19.08 -0.83 -0.29
CA ALA A 235 18.34 -0.07 0.72
C ALA A 235 18.86 1.34 0.94
N ALA A 236 20.19 1.52 1.02
CA ALA A 236 20.81 2.83 1.24
C ALA A 236 20.68 3.73 0.02
N ALA A 237 20.96 3.21 -1.18
CA ALA A 237 20.98 3.98 -2.41
C ALA A 237 19.58 4.48 -2.80
N ILE A 238 18.58 3.59 -2.77
CA ILE A 238 17.23 3.90 -3.25
C ILE A 238 16.38 4.62 -2.20
N TYR A 239 16.44 4.18 -0.95
CA TYR A 239 15.53 4.69 0.10
C TYR A 239 16.19 5.64 1.09
N GLY A 240 17.53 5.71 1.13
CA GLY A 240 18.27 6.64 2.00
C GLY A 240 17.91 8.11 1.77
N PRO A 241 17.87 8.61 0.53
CA PRO A 241 17.56 10.02 0.25
C PRO A 241 16.24 10.50 0.82
N GLN A 242 15.16 9.74 0.68
CA GLN A 242 13.84 10.11 1.23
C GLN A 242 13.80 10.09 2.76
N LYS A 243 14.77 9.42 3.41
CA LYS A 243 14.96 9.38 4.87
C LYS A 243 15.97 10.42 5.36
N GLY A 244 16.44 11.27 4.45
CA GLY A 244 17.33 12.39 4.73
C GLY A 244 18.83 12.11 4.56
N ALA A 245 19.22 10.96 4.00
CA ALA A 245 20.61 10.67 3.70
C ALA A 245 21.14 11.56 2.59
N SER A 246 22.23 12.27 2.87
CA SER A 246 23.00 13.00 1.86
C SER A 246 23.79 12.04 0.98
N ALA A 247 24.35 12.54 -0.13
CA ALA A 247 25.24 11.76 -0.97
C ALA A 247 26.48 11.23 -0.22
N ALA A 248 26.91 11.90 0.86
CA ALA A 248 28.00 11.46 1.71
C ALA A 248 27.57 10.38 2.72
N ASP A 249 26.31 10.36 3.12
CA ASP A 249 25.78 9.38 4.10
C ASP A 249 25.51 8.01 3.46
N ILE A 250 25.16 7.99 2.17
CA ILE A 250 24.82 6.73 1.46
C ILE A 250 25.97 5.72 1.53
N PRO A 251 27.25 6.06 1.22
CA PRO A 251 28.35 5.11 1.37
C PRO A 251 28.57 4.63 2.81
N VAL A 252 28.30 5.47 3.81
CA VAL A 252 28.41 5.09 5.22
C VAL A 252 27.38 4.03 5.60
N LEU A 253 26.13 4.26 5.16
CA LEU A 253 25.03 3.31 5.37
C LEU A 253 25.28 2.01 4.61
N GLU A 254 25.71 2.10 3.35
CA GLU A 254 26.03 0.93 2.53
C GLU A 254 27.13 0.06 3.17
N GLN A 255 28.20 0.67 3.68
CA GLN A 255 29.25 -0.04 4.39
C GLN A 255 28.73 -0.71 5.67
N GLY A 256 27.87 -0.01 6.42
CA GLY A 256 27.24 -0.55 7.63
C GLY A 256 26.36 -1.76 7.32
N LEU A 257 25.49 -1.65 6.30
CA LEU A 257 24.61 -2.73 5.87
C LEU A 257 25.39 -3.93 5.32
N ALA A 258 26.47 -3.69 4.56
CA ALA A 258 27.35 -4.75 4.06
C ALA A 258 27.99 -5.52 5.21
N ARG A 259 28.50 -4.80 6.22
CA ARG A 259 29.09 -5.44 7.41
C ARG A 259 28.06 -6.19 8.23
N TRP A 260 26.85 -5.64 8.38
CA TRP A 260 25.73 -6.31 9.03
C TRP A 260 25.38 -7.63 8.34
N ALA A 261 25.21 -7.60 7.01
CA ALA A 261 24.91 -8.81 6.24
C ALA A 261 26.00 -9.87 6.39
N GLU A 262 27.28 -9.49 6.25
CA GLU A 262 28.41 -10.41 6.39
C GLU A 262 28.41 -11.16 7.75
N VAL A 263 28.20 -10.43 8.85
CA VAL A 263 28.21 -11.01 10.20
C VAL A 263 26.96 -11.85 10.44
N ALA A 264 25.79 -11.37 9.99
CA ALA A 264 24.53 -12.07 10.15
C ALA A 264 24.49 -13.39 9.35
N GLU A 265 24.94 -13.35 8.09
CA GLU A 265 24.98 -14.54 7.21
C GLU A 265 25.98 -15.57 7.71
N THR A 266 27.11 -15.13 8.26
CA THR A 266 28.06 -16.04 8.92
C THR A 266 27.45 -16.69 10.17
N ALA A 267 26.70 -15.94 10.98
CA ALA A 267 26.07 -16.46 12.20
C ALA A 267 24.90 -17.41 11.93
N LEU A 268 24.23 -17.26 10.79
CA LEU A 268 23.05 -18.04 10.39
C LEU A 268 23.36 -19.15 9.36
N ASP A 269 24.59 -19.21 8.86
CA ASP A 269 25.03 -20.13 7.79
C ASP A 269 24.11 -20.06 6.53
N GLY A 270 23.90 -18.84 6.01
CA GLY A 270 23.02 -18.61 4.88
C GLY A 270 23.24 -17.28 4.16
N ASP A 271 22.74 -17.17 2.93
CA ASP A 271 22.83 -15.98 2.08
C ASP A 271 21.45 -15.29 1.97
N PHE A 272 21.33 -14.06 2.46
CA PHE A 272 20.03 -13.38 2.55
C PHE A 272 20.03 -11.98 1.89
N ARG A 273 21.21 -11.38 1.66
CA ARG A 273 21.34 -9.98 1.20
C ARG A 273 20.75 -9.73 -0.18
N ASP A 274 20.74 -10.74 -1.04
CA ASP A 274 20.26 -10.66 -2.43
C ASP A 274 18.82 -11.18 -2.59
N LEU A 275 18.18 -11.59 -1.50
CA LEU A 275 16.77 -11.98 -1.56
C LEU A 275 15.90 -10.78 -1.92
N ARG A 276 14.85 -11.04 -2.72
CA ARG A 276 13.86 -10.03 -3.04
C ARG A 276 13.27 -9.43 -1.76
N GLY A 277 13.30 -8.10 -1.66
CA GLY A 277 12.78 -7.38 -0.52
C GLY A 277 13.72 -7.27 0.68
N ALA A 278 14.95 -7.82 0.60
CA ALA A 278 15.94 -7.62 1.66
C ALA A 278 16.22 -6.13 1.93
N GLY A 279 16.16 -5.28 0.90
CA GLY A 279 16.32 -3.83 1.01
C GLY A 279 15.09 -3.09 1.54
N ALA A 280 13.94 -3.75 1.60
CA ALA A 280 12.70 -3.10 2.04
C ALA A 280 12.83 -2.49 3.45
N ALA A 281 12.21 -1.32 3.65
CA ALA A 281 12.23 -0.60 4.92
C ALA A 281 13.65 -0.31 5.47
N GLY A 282 14.64 -0.07 4.56
CA GLY A 282 16.01 0.20 4.97
C GLY A 282 16.75 -1.03 5.47
N GLY A 283 16.41 -2.20 4.93
CA GLY A 283 16.98 -3.50 5.27
C GLY A 283 16.25 -4.22 6.41
N LEU A 284 15.15 -3.71 6.91
CA LEU A 284 14.32 -4.43 7.89
C LEU A 284 13.78 -5.73 7.27
N GLY A 285 13.52 -5.73 5.93
CA GLY A 285 13.21 -6.92 5.15
C GLY A 285 14.29 -7.99 5.27
N PHE A 286 15.59 -7.64 5.19
CA PHE A 286 16.70 -8.55 5.40
C PHE A 286 16.63 -9.24 6.76
N ALA A 287 16.45 -8.46 7.83
CA ALA A 287 16.37 -9.03 9.17
C ALA A 287 15.18 -9.99 9.31
N ALA A 288 14.02 -9.65 8.76
CA ALA A 288 12.84 -10.50 8.83
C ALA A 288 13.02 -11.80 8.03
N LEU A 289 13.57 -11.73 6.81
CA LEU A 289 13.88 -12.89 5.98
C LEU A 289 14.89 -13.81 6.66
N ALA A 290 16.02 -13.24 7.14
CA ALA A 290 17.14 -14.00 7.70
C ALA A 290 16.84 -14.58 9.08
N PHE A 291 16.24 -13.82 9.99
CA PHE A 291 16.12 -14.19 11.38
C PHE A 291 14.75 -14.72 11.80
N LEU A 292 13.68 -14.33 11.09
CA LEU A 292 12.32 -14.76 11.41
C LEU A 292 11.81 -15.83 10.44
N GLY A 293 12.58 -16.19 9.40
CA GLY A 293 12.12 -17.10 8.35
C GLY A 293 10.91 -16.54 7.61
N ALA A 294 10.78 -15.23 7.56
CA ALA A 294 9.65 -14.57 6.91
C ALA A 294 9.65 -14.84 5.41
N TRP A 295 8.46 -14.79 4.79
CA TRP A 295 8.32 -14.79 3.34
C TRP A 295 7.58 -13.53 2.90
N MET A 296 7.73 -13.16 1.63
CA MET A 296 7.17 -11.91 1.11
C MET A 296 6.07 -12.18 0.09
N GLN A 297 5.01 -11.40 0.18
CA GLN A 297 3.93 -11.33 -0.81
C GLN A 297 3.61 -9.88 -1.15
N PRO A 298 3.00 -9.62 -2.33
CA PRO A 298 2.51 -8.29 -2.68
C PRO A 298 1.62 -7.72 -1.57
N GLY A 299 1.89 -6.47 -1.17
CA GLY A 299 1.25 -5.88 0.00
C GLY A 299 -0.26 -5.83 -0.12
N ILE A 300 -0.77 -5.50 -1.29
CA ILE A 300 -2.21 -5.45 -1.53
C ILE A 300 -2.88 -6.83 -1.42
N GLU A 301 -2.26 -7.91 -1.90
CA GLU A 301 -2.81 -9.26 -1.80
C GLU A 301 -2.98 -9.66 -0.34
N VAL A 302 -1.92 -9.43 0.45
CA VAL A 302 -1.93 -9.71 1.89
C VAL A 302 -3.01 -8.92 2.62
N VAL A 303 -3.15 -7.63 2.32
CA VAL A 303 -4.19 -6.79 2.94
C VAL A 303 -5.59 -7.25 2.54
N LEU A 304 -5.80 -7.62 1.27
CA LEU A 304 -7.10 -8.13 0.80
C LEU A 304 -7.49 -9.44 1.49
N GLU A 305 -6.54 -10.33 1.76
CA GLU A 305 -6.76 -11.53 2.57
C GLU A 305 -7.09 -11.18 4.02
N LEU A 306 -6.32 -10.29 4.62
CA LEU A 306 -6.49 -9.84 6.00
C LEU A 306 -7.89 -9.26 6.25
N VAL A 307 -8.42 -8.47 5.31
CA VAL A 307 -9.76 -7.87 5.38
C VAL A 307 -10.87 -8.80 4.85
N SER A 308 -10.53 -10.03 4.44
CA SER A 308 -11.48 -11.02 3.87
C SER A 308 -12.22 -10.46 2.63
N PHE A 309 -11.52 -9.69 1.79
CA PHE A 309 -12.10 -9.00 0.64
C PHE A 309 -12.86 -9.94 -0.29
N GLY A 310 -12.29 -11.11 -0.63
CA GLY A 310 -12.92 -12.07 -1.53
C GLY A 310 -14.33 -12.49 -1.09
N ALA A 311 -14.50 -12.82 0.20
CA ALA A 311 -15.80 -13.18 0.75
C ALA A 311 -16.77 -11.99 0.76
N ARG A 312 -16.26 -10.79 1.05
CA ARG A 312 -17.05 -9.56 1.09
C ARG A 312 -17.41 -9.05 -0.31
N ALA A 313 -16.57 -9.27 -1.32
CA ALA A 313 -16.83 -8.87 -2.71
C ALA A 313 -17.76 -9.84 -3.47
N ALA A 314 -17.95 -11.07 -2.97
CA ALA A 314 -18.80 -12.05 -3.62
C ALA A 314 -20.24 -11.55 -3.77
N GLY A 315 -20.78 -11.57 -5.03
CA GLY A 315 -22.13 -11.11 -5.34
C GLY A 315 -22.32 -9.58 -5.28
N ALA A 316 -21.23 -8.79 -5.24
CA ALA A 316 -21.35 -7.34 -5.39
C ALA A 316 -21.84 -6.96 -6.81
N SER A 317 -22.68 -5.93 -6.88
CA SER A 317 -23.15 -5.37 -8.16
C SER A 317 -22.10 -4.46 -8.80
N LEU A 318 -21.24 -3.86 -7.98
CA LEU A 318 -20.18 -2.95 -8.38
C LEU A 318 -19.07 -2.98 -7.31
N VAL A 319 -17.83 -2.89 -7.73
CA VAL A 319 -16.68 -2.61 -6.84
C VAL A 319 -16.11 -1.24 -7.21
N ILE A 320 -15.91 -0.38 -6.21
CA ILE A 320 -15.24 0.90 -6.37
C ILE A 320 -13.93 0.81 -5.60
N THR A 321 -12.82 1.02 -6.30
CA THR A 321 -11.49 1.15 -5.70
C THR A 321 -10.94 2.55 -5.94
N GLY A 322 -9.76 2.87 -5.43
CA GLY A 322 -9.14 4.16 -5.69
C GLY A 322 -7.82 4.39 -4.96
N GLU A 323 -7.12 5.40 -5.40
CA GLU A 323 -5.89 5.92 -4.78
C GLU A 323 -5.68 7.39 -5.18
N GLY A 324 -4.70 8.07 -4.56
CA GLY A 324 -4.43 9.48 -4.86
C GLY A 324 -4.07 9.77 -6.33
N SER A 325 -3.40 8.85 -7.03
CA SER A 325 -3.01 9.01 -8.44
C SER A 325 -2.99 7.68 -9.17
N LEU A 326 -3.81 7.54 -10.21
CA LEU A 326 -3.77 6.41 -11.13
C LEU A 326 -2.73 6.65 -12.21
N ASP A 327 -1.62 5.96 -12.14
CA ASP A 327 -0.48 6.08 -13.05
C ASP A 327 0.13 4.70 -13.41
N LYS A 328 1.27 4.71 -14.10
CA LYS A 328 1.95 3.46 -14.49
C LYS A 328 2.37 2.59 -13.29
N GLN A 329 2.52 3.16 -12.09
CA GLN A 329 2.84 2.38 -10.89
C GLN A 329 1.62 1.60 -10.40
N THR A 330 0.39 2.15 -10.57
CA THR A 330 -0.86 1.44 -10.28
C THR A 330 -0.91 0.08 -10.97
N LEU A 331 -0.43 0.00 -12.24
CA LEU A 331 -0.42 -1.23 -13.04
C LEU A 331 0.60 -2.28 -12.56
N ARG A 332 1.50 -1.93 -11.65
CA ARG A 332 2.54 -2.81 -11.10
C ARG A 332 2.13 -3.49 -9.79
N GLY A 333 0.83 -3.58 -9.52
CA GLY A 333 0.32 -4.29 -8.34
C GLY A 333 -0.09 -3.43 -7.16
N LYS A 334 -0.22 -2.10 -7.33
CA LYS A 334 -0.80 -1.24 -6.29
C LYS A 334 -2.28 -1.52 -6.04
N ALA A 335 -2.83 -0.92 -4.98
CA ALA A 335 -4.15 -1.19 -4.47
C ALA A 335 -5.26 -1.28 -5.54
N PRO A 336 -5.45 -0.36 -6.50
CA PRO A 336 -6.55 -0.47 -7.45
C PRO A 336 -6.45 -1.68 -8.38
N ALA A 337 -5.25 -2.04 -8.85
CA ALA A 337 -5.06 -3.20 -9.71
C ALA A 337 -5.24 -4.52 -8.94
N GLY A 338 -4.75 -4.58 -7.69
CA GLY A 338 -4.93 -5.72 -6.80
C GLY A 338 -6.40 -5.96 -6.44
N VAL A 339 -7.13 -4.89 -6.11
CA VAL A 339 -8.59 -4.94 -5.86
C VAL A 339 -9.34 -5.43 -7.10
N ALA A 340 -9.00 -4.93 -8.30
CA ALA A 340 -9.65 -5.34 -9.54
C ALA A 340 -9.40 -6.83 -9.83
N LEU A 341 -8.19 -7.33 -9.61
CA LEU A 341 -7.87 -8.74 -9.75
C LEU A 341 -8.66 -9.61 -8.77
N ALA A 342 -8.64 -9.24 -7.48
CA ALA A 342 -9.35 -9.96 -6.44
C ALA A 342 -10.87 -9.96 -6.64
N ALA A 343 -11.44 -8.83 -7.05
CA ALA A 343 -12.86 -8.73 -7.37
C ALA A 343 -13.25 -9.67 -8.52
N ARG A 344 -12.44 -9.72 -9.58
CA ARG A 344 -12.67 -10.63 -10.72
C ARG A 344 -12.62 -12.10 -10.31
N LEU A 345 -11.73 -12.46 -9.37
CA LEU A 345 -11.63 -13.83 -8.86
C LEU A 345 -12.82 -14.18 -7.96
N ALA A 346 -13.26 -13.26 -7.11
CA ALA A 346 -14.34 -13.47 -6.15
C ALA A 346 -15.74 -13.43 -6.79
N SER A 347 -15.95 -12.58 -7.79
CA SER A 347 -17.24 -12.36 -8.45
C SER A 347 -17.00 -12.06 -9.94
N PRO A 348 -16.78 -13.08 -10.78
CA PRO A 348 -16.59 -12.91 -12.22
C PRO A 348 -17.76 -12.14 -12.85
N GLY A 349 -17.44 -11.09 -13.61
CA GLY A 349 -18.44 -10.24 -14.28
C GLY A 349 -18.86 -9.00 -13.47
N THR A 350 -18.54 -8.89 -12.21
CA THR A 350 -18.75 -7.65 -11.44
C THR A 350 -17.84 -6.54 -11.99
N PRO A 351 -18.41 -5.40 -12.42
CA PRO A 351 -17.60 -4.28 -12.88
C PRO A 351 -16.77 -3.69 -11.71
N VAL A 352 -15.54 -3.30 -12.03
CA VAL A 352 -14.67 -2.57 -11.11
C VAL A 352 -14.38 -1.20 -11.68
N VAL A 353 -14.63 -0.14 -10.92
CA VAL A 353 -14.30 1.24 -11.30
C VAL A 353 -13.32 1.83 -10.29
N ALA A 354 -12.51 2.78 -10.74
CA ALA A 354 -11.55 3.45 -9.89
C ALA A 354 -11.90 4.93 -9.72
N VAL A 355 -11.70 5.47 -8.51
CA VAL A 355 -11.72 6.90 -8.21
C VAL A 355 -10.32 7.36 -7.83
N ALA A 356 -9.93 8.56 -8.24
CA ALA A 356 -8.58 9.05 -7.95
C ALA A 356 -8.52 10.56 -7.79
N GLY A 357 -7.48 11.08 -7.14
CA GLY A 357 -7.16 12.50 -7.20
C GLY A 357 -6.84 12.92 -8.64
N SER A 358 -6.00 12.14 -9.33
CA SER A 358 -5.68 12.32 -10.75
C SER A 358 -5.55 10.97 -11.47
N CYS A 359 -5.73 10.96 -12.80
CA CYS A 359 -5.56 9.78 -13.63
C CYS A 359 -4.79 10.14 -14.90
N THR A 360 -3.66 9.45 -15.14
CA THR A 360 -2.84 9.58 -16.35
C THR A 360 -2.88 8.33 -17.23
N LEU A 361 -3.65 7.31 -16.83
CA LEU A 361 -3.81 6.07 -17.59
C LEU A 361 -4.87 6.24 -18.69
N ASP A 362 -4.59 5.64 -19.84
CA ASP A 362 -5.57 5.50 -20.90
C ASP A 362 -6.55 4.34 -20.66
N GLU A 363 -7.65 4.31 -21.37
CA GLU A 363 -8.71 3.29 -21.25
C GLU A 363 -8.16 1.86 -21.49
N ALA A 364 -7.21 1.69 -22.41
CA ALA A 364 -6.62 0.39 -22.71
C ALA A 364 -5.77 -0.13 -21.54
N SER A 365 -5.07 0.76 -20.83
CA SER A 365 -4.29 0.42 -19.63
C SER A 365 -5.20 0.08 -18.45
N LEU A 366 -6.27 0.84 -18.24
CA LEU A 366 -7.28 0.55 -17.23
C LEU A 366 -7.96 -0.81 -17.50
N ALA A 367 -8.37 -1.07 -18.72
CA ALA A 367 -8.98 -2.35 -19.10
C ALA A 367 -8.05 -3.54 -18.87
N ARG A 368 -6.74 -3.40 -19.18
CA ARG A 368 -5.75 -4.45 -18.88
C ARG A 368 -5.62 -4.72 -17.38
N ALA A 369 -5.78 -3.70 -16.54
CA ALA A 369 -5.81 -3.84 -15.08
C ALA A 369 -7.15 -4.39 -14.56
N GLY A 370 -8.16 -4.62 -15.44
CA GLY A 370 -9.49 -5.06 -15.03
C GLY A 370 -10.38 -3.94 -14.48
N ILE A 371 -10.02 -2.67 -14.75
CA ILE A 371 -10.76 -1.47 -14.33
C ILE A 371 -11.61 -0.99 -15.50
N ALA A 372 -12.94 -1.01 -15.34
CA ALA A 372 -13.89 -0.69 -16.39
C ALA A 372 -14.10 0.81 -16.60
N GLY A 373 -13.70 1.65 -15.66
CA GLY A 373 -13.78 3.10 -15.75
C GLY A 373 -13.02 3.78 -14.63
N ALA A 374 -12.56 5.01 -14.88
CA ALA A 374 -11.87 5.82 -13.89
C ALA A 374 -12.47 7.22 -13.79
N TYR A 375 -12.55 7.74 -12.57
CA TYR A 375 -13.12 9.05 -12.24
C TYR A 375 -12.11 9.83 -11.41
N ALA A 376 -11.67 10.99 -11.89
CA ALA A 376 -10.63 11.77 -11.25
C ALA A 376 -11.16 13.09 -10.68
N LEU A 377 -10.73 13.45 -9.47
CA LEU A 377 -11.04 14.75 -8.86
C LEU A 377 -10.55 15.90 -9.74
N SER A 378 -9.37 15.74 -10.36
CA SER A 378 -8.78 16.73 -11.26
C SER A 378 -9.63 17.03 -12.51
N ALA A 379 -10.59 16.18 -12.86
CA ALA A 379 -11.54 16.44 -13.93
C ALA A 379 -12.70 17.35 -13.47
N VAL A 380 -12.95 17.44 -12.17
CA VAL A 380 -13.99 18.28 -11.55
C VAL A 380 -13.38 19.57 -11.00
N GLU A 381 -12.19 19.48 -10.38
CA GLU A 381 -11.42 20.59 -9.83
C GLU A 381 -9.95 20.47 -10.28
N PRO A 382 -9.56 21.22 -11.32
CA PRO A 382 -8.20 21.16 -11.87
C PRO A 382 -7.10 21.73 -10.94
N ASP A 383 -7.44 22.65 -10.04
CA ASP A 383 -6.50 23.18 -9.07
C ASP A 383 -6.19 22.12 -8.00
N LEU A 384 -4.92 21.69 -7.95
CA LEU A 384 -4.49 20.63 -7.05
C LEU A 384 -4.72 20.96 -5.58
N ALA A 385 -4.44 22.22 -5.15
CA ALA A 385 -4.57 22.60 -3.75
C ALA A 385 -6.06 22.64 -3.33
N LEU A 386 -6.92 23.15 -4.20
CA LEU A 386 -8.36 23.14 -3.99
C LEU A 386 -8.93 21.74 -4.03
N SER A 387 -8.46 20.89 -4.96
CA SER A 387 -8.85 19.49 -5.08
C SER A 387 -8.48 18.70 -3.83
N MET A 388 -7.28 18.89 -3.29
CA MET A 388 -6.86 18.24 -2.03
C MET A 388 -7.65 18.71 -0.82
N THR A 389 -7.88 20.02 -0.70
CA THR A 389 -8.62 20.62 0.43
C THR A 389 -10.09 20.21 0.43
N ASN A 390 -10.70 20.07 -0.76
CA ASN A 390 -12.11 19.74 -0.92
C ASN A 390 -12.33 18.29 -1.39
N ALA A 391 -11.38 17.39 -1.17
CA ALA A 391 -11.42 16.03 -1.70
C ALA A 391 -12.70 15.27 -1.30
N GLY A 392 -13.16 15.40 -0.07
CA GLY A 392 -14.37 14.74 0.41
C GLY A 392 -15.64 15.11 -0.40
N PRO A 393 -16.03 16.40 -0.45
CA PRO A 393 -17.16 16.84 -1.27
C PRO A 393 -17.02 16.51 -2.76
N LEU A 394 -15.81 16.50 -3.31
CA LEU A 394 -15.56 16.12 -4.69
C LEU A 394 -15.76 14.63 -4.90
N LEU A 395 -15.35 13.78 -3.96
CA LEU A 395 -15.61 12.33 -3.98
C LEU A 395 -17.11 12.02 -3.96
N GLU A 396 -17.90 12.75 -3.17
CA GLU A 396 -19.36 12.59 -3.15
C GLU A 396 -19.99 12.91 -4.52
N LYS A 397 -19.49 13.93 -5.22
CA LYS A 397 -19.91 14.24 -6.59
C LYS A 397 -19.51 13.15 -7.58
N LEU A 398 -18.26 12.63 -7.48
CA LEU A 398 -17.82 11.51 -8.32
C LEU A 398 -18.64 10.25 -8.05
N ALA A 399 -18.98 9.97 -6.80
CA ALA A 399 -19.83 8.83 -6.45
C ALA A 399 -21.21 8.93 -7.09
N ALA A 400 -21.80 10.13 -7.19
CA ALA A 400 -23.04 10.35 -7.90
C ALA A 400 -22.91 10.10 -9.42
N GLN A 401 -21.76 10.44 -10.03
CA GLN A 401 -21.48 10.12 -11.44
C GLN A 401 -21.33 8.62 -11.64
N VAL A 402 -20.57 7.94 -10.77
CA VAL A 402 -20.43 6.48 -10.77
C VAL A 402 -21.81 5.81 -10.66
N ALA A 403 -22.66 6.28 -9.75
CA ALA A 403 -24.01 5.76 -9.61
C ALA A 403 -24.84 5.95 -10.87
N ALA A 404 -24.75 7.12 -11.51
CA ALA A 404 -25.46 7.40 -12.76
C ALA A 404 -25.01 6.50 -13.91
N ASP A 405 -23.72 6.19 -13.98
CA ASP A 405 -23.13 5.40 -15.06
C ASP A 405 -23.29 3.89 -14.86
N TRP A 406 -23.30 3.40 -13.60
CA TRP A 406 -23.19 1.98 -13.31
C TRP A 406 -24.37 1.37 -12.53
N LEU A 407 -25.16 2.17 -11.78
CA LEU A 407 -26.24 1.67 -10.93
C LEU A 407 -27.63 2.07 -11.40
N ARG A 408 -27.77 3.12 -12.23
CA ARG A 408 -29.08 3.50 -12.78
C ARG A 408 -29.49 2.58 -13.93
N PRO A 409 -30.79 2.28 -14.03
CA PRO A 409 -31.31 1.56 -15.19
C PRO A 409 -31.01 2.31 -16.49
N LEU A 410 -30.76 1.57 -17.57
CA LEU A 410 -30.76 2.16 -18.90
C LEU A 410 -32.15 2.80 -19.13
N PRO A 411 -32.24 4.03 -19.68
CA PRO A 411 -33.51 4.51 -20.19
C PRO A 411 -34.03 3.47 -21.18
N ASP A 412 -35.34 3.15 -21.09
CA ASP A 412 -36.00 2.22 -22.02
C ASP A 412 -35.65 2.62 -23.46
N ALA A 413 -35.26 1.64 -24.25
CA ALA A 413 -35.10 1.86 -25.68
C ALA A 413 -36.43 2.42 -26.20
N PRO A 414 -36.44 3.48 -27.06
CA PRO A 414 -37.67 3.99 -27.59
C PRO A 414 -38.42 2.84 -28.26
N SER A 415 -39.65 2.59 -27.81
CA SER A 415 -40.54 1.61 -28.40
C SER A 415 -40.70 1.97 -29.87
N ALA A 416 -40.29 1.03 -30.76
CA ALA A 416 -40.38 1.14 -32.19
C ALA A 416 -41.85 1.14 -32.66
#